data_5cb95b32c89bfbe6edc7e4a1ad30fa8e
#
_entry.id   5cb95b32c89bfbe6edc7e4a1ad30fa8e
#
_cell.length_a   1.000
_cell.length_b   1.000
_cell.length_c   1.000
_cell.angle_alpha   90.00
_cell.angle_beta   90.00
_cell.angle_gamma   90.00
#
_symmetry.space_group_name_H-M   'P 1'
#
loop_
_entity.id
_entity.type
_entity.pdbx_description
1 polymer ?
#
loop_
_entity_poly.entity_id
_entity_poly.type
_entity_poly.pdbx_seq_one_letter_code
_entity_poly.pdbx_strand_id
1 'polypeptide(L)'
;YDLPAAIGAAAANKSGRTILITGDGSIQMNIQELQTLLTFNLPVKIFVLENEGYLAIKTTQKSFFNKKYTGSNPQSGVICPDMAKIAGAYGIPFVRIHEEGKVLKDTIAEVLASPGVMICEITMDPEQTLFPKSASSMDKNGKMVSSPLERMFPFLPDEEQQKCTYPGSK
;
A
#
# COMPACT_ATOMS: atom_id res chain seq x y z
N TYR A 1 1.80 5.75 8.89
CA TYR A 1 2.24 4.71 9.85
C TYR A 1 3.14 3.66 9.22
N ASP A 2 3.01 3.40 7.94
CA ASP A 2 3.70 2.36 7.16
C ASP A 2 5.23 2.50 7.19
N LEU A 3 5.77 3.68 6.86
CA LEU A 3 7.22 3.93 6.86
C LEU A 3 7.82 3.86 8.28
N PRO A 4 7.25 4.51 9.32
CA PRO A 4 7.69 4.31 10.71
C PRO A 4 7.63 2.84 11.18
N ALA A 5 6.61 2.08 10.79
CA ALA A 5 6.52 0.67 11.12
C ALA A 5 7.63 -0.16 10.47
N ALA A 6 7.95 0.12 9.19
CA ALA A 6 9.06 -0.53 8.49
C ALA A 6 10.42 -0.21 9.12
N ILE A 7 10.61 1.03 9.60
CA ILE A 7 11.81 1.42 10.36
C ILE A 7 11.94 0.61 11.64
N GLY A 8 10.84 0.51 12.41
CA GLY A 8 10.82 -0.30 13.63
C GLY A 8 11.12 -1.77 13.37
N ALA A 9 10.51 -2.34 12.32
CA ALA A 9 10.76 -3.71 11.90
C ALA A 9 12.23 -3.93 11.48
N ALA A 10 12.79 -3.01 10.70
CA ALA A 10 14.19 -3.09 10.27
C ALA A 10 15.17 -2.95 11.44
N ALA A 11 14.89 -2.07 12.40
CA ALA A 11 15.72 -1.91 13.60
C ALA A 11 15.68 -3.16 14.50
N ALA A 12 14.55 -3.85 14.57
CA ALA A 12 14.40 -5.09 15.34
C ALA A 12 15.00 -6.30 14.61
N ASN A 13 14.96 -6.32 13.28
CA ASN A 13 15.40 -7.45 12.45
C ASN A 13 16.87 -7.29 12.02
N LYS A 14 17.80 -7.65 12.90
CA LYS A 14 19.23 -7.46 12.71
C LYS A 14 19.85 -8.25 11.54
N SER A 15 19.19 -9.27 11.03
CA SER A 15 19.74 -10.20 10.03
C SER A 15 18.89 -10.36 8.78
N GLY A 16 17.71 -9.75 8.74
CA GLY A 16 16.76 -9.93 7.67
C GLY A 16 16.52 -8.68 6.82
N ARG A 17 15.96 -8.88 5.65
CA ARG A 17 15.48 -7.82 4.77
C ARG A 17 14.13 -7.34 5.26
N THR A 18 13.91 -6.03 5.27
CA THR A 18 12.60 -5.42 5.49
C THR A 18 12.08 -4.88 4.16
N ILE A 19 10.87 -5.22 3.83
CA ILE A 19 10.16 -4.74 2.64
C ILE A 19 8.95 -3.93 3.11
N LEU A 20 8.84 -2.71 2.61
CA LEU A 20 7.69 -1.85 2.77
C LEU A 20 6.92 -1.80 1.46
N ILE A 21 5.62 -2.09 1.50
CA ILE A 21 4.69 -1.82 0.39
C ILE A 21 3.73 -0.74 0.89
N THR A 22 3.67 0.37 0.17
CA THR A 22 2.89 1.55 0.57
C THR A 22 2.25 2.21 -0.64
N GLY A 23 1.22 3.01 -0.45
CA GLY A 23 0.64 3.86 -1.50
C GLY A 23 1.32 5.22 -1.57
N ASP A 24 1.20 5.87 -2.73
CA ASP A 24 1.71 7.22 -3.00
C ASP A 24 1.19 8.27 -2.01
N GLY A 25 -0.07 8.19 -1.60
CA GLY A 25 -0.65 9.05 -0.57
C GLY A 25 -0.22 8.69 0.85
N SER A 26 -0.05 7.39 1.15
CA SER A 26 0.29 6.93 2.50
C SER A 26 1.70 7.33 2.91
N ILE A 27 2.68 7.19 2.01
CA ILE A 27 4.08 7.53 2.30
C ILE A 27 4.26 9.01 2.63
N GLN A 28 3.38 9.90 2.11
CA GLN A 28 3.44 11.34 2.39
C GLN A 28 3.21 11.67 3.88
N MET A 29 2.51 10.81 4.61
CA MET A 29 2.17 11.06 6.01
C MET A 29 3.41 11.17 6.91
N ASN A 30 4.49 10.46 6.55
CA ASN A 30 5.73 10.41 7.35
C ASN A 30 6.97 10.42 6.46
N ILE A 31 6.94 11.13 5.33
CA ILE A 31 8.01 11.09 4.31
C ILE A 31 9.38 11.54 4.85
N GLN A 32 9.40 12.39 5.88
CA GLN A 32 10.61 12.84 6.56
C GLN A 32 11.40 11.69 7.20
N GLU A 33 10.75 10.56 7.47
CA GLU A 33 11.37 9.37 8.04
C GLU A 33 12.30 8.63 7.06
N LEU A 34 12.32 9.02 5.78
CA LEU A 34 13.37 8.60 4.84
C LEU A 34 14.77 8.96 5.36
N GLN A 35 14.89 10.11 6.06
CA GLN A 35 16.16 10.49 6.69
C GLN A 35 16.56 9.52 7.82
N THR A 36 15.61 9.00 8.57
CA THR A 36 15.86 8.02 9.62
C THR A 36 16.47 6.72 9.05
N LEU A 37 15.96 6.23 7.91
CA LEU A 37 16.52 5.07 7.21
C LEU A 37 18.00 5.28 6.83
N LEU A 38 18.32 6.47 6.31
CA LEU A 38 19.68 6.82 5.92
C LEU A 38 20.60 6.97 7.14
N THR A 39 20.15 7.68 8.16
CA THR A 39 20.92 7.96 9.38
C THR A 39 21.35 6.66 10.07
N PHE A 40 20.47 5.67 10.11
CA PHE A 40 20.73 4.38 10.78
C PHE A 40 21.12 3.25 9.82
N ASN A 41 21.32 3.55 8.52
CA ASN A 41 21.67 2.57 7.48
C ASN A 41 20.73 1.35 7.47
N LEU A 42 19.43 1.58 7.60
CA LEU A 42 18.43 0.50 7.62
C LEU A 42 18.09 0.03 6.20
N PRO A 43 18.36 -1.25 5.85
CA PRO A 43 18.24 -1.74 4.46
C PRO A 43 16.78 -2.07 4.09
N VAL A 44 15.92 -1.06 4.09
CA VAL A 44 14.51 -1.21 3.73
C VAL A 44 14.31 -1.07 2.22
N LYS A 45 13.59 -2.00 1.59
CA LYS A 45 13.12 -1.89 0.21
C LYS A 45 11.71 -1.33 0.21
N ILE A 46 11.55 -0.15 -0.38
CA ILE A 46 10.29 0.60 -0.37
C ILE A 46 9.65 0.47 -1.75
N PHE A 47 8.51 -0.23 -1.83
CA PHE A 47 7.68 -0.29 -3.02
C PHE A 47 6.50 0.65 -2.86
N VAL A 48 6.47 1.71 -3.68
CA VAL A 48 5.41 2.71 -3.70
C VAL A 48 4.45 2.36 -4.83
N LEU A 49 3.21 2.04 -4.48
CA LEU A 49 2.14 1.81 -5.44
C LEU A 49 1.52 3.17 -5.81
N GLU A 50 1.91 3.69 -6.97
CA GLU A 50 1.41 4.95 -7.50
C GLU A 50 0.07 4.70 -8.19
N ASN A 51 -1.02 5.20 -7.58
CA ASN A 51 -2.40 5.03 -8.04
C ASN A 51 -3.23 6.32 -8.01
N GLU A 52 -2.55 7.46 -8.09
CA GLU A 52 -3.15 8.79 -8.11
C GLU A 52 -3.93 9.13 -6.83
N GLY A 53 -3.35 8.89 -5.66
CA GLY A 53 -3.87 9.37 -4.37
C GLY A 53 -4.42 8.28 -3.45
N TYR A 54 -5.56 8.54 -2.79
CA TYR A 54 -6.07 7.68 -1.72
C TYR A 54 -7.06 6.63 -2.24
N LEU A 55 -6.55 5.51 -2.77
CA LEU A 55 -7.35 4.44 -3.39
C LEU A 55 -8.47 3.90 -2.48
N ALA A 56 -8.20 3.70 -1.19
CA ALA A 56 -9.21 3.22 -0.24
C ALA A 56 -10.38 4.22 -0.09
N ILE A 57 -10.07 5.52 -0.05
CA ILE A 57 -11.07 6.58 0.00
C ILE A 57 -11.84 6.65 -1.32
N LYS A 58 -11.15 6.63 -2.47
CA LYS A 58 -11.78 6.58 -3.80
C LYS A 58 -12.77 5.42 -3.90
N THR A 59 -12.35 4.23 -3.47
CA THR A 59 -13.21 3.04 -3.50
C THR A 59 -14.47 3.20 -2.66
N THR A 60 -14.35 3.76 -1.46
CA THR A 60 -15.50 4.06 -0.60
C THR A 60 -16.43 5.09 -1.24
N GLN A 61 -15.89 6.17 -1.76
CA GLN A 61 -16.66 7.23 -2.43
C GLN A 61 -17.34 6.71 -3.70
N LYS A 62 -16.69 5.82 -4.45
CA LYS A 62 -17.25 5.15 -5.61
C LYS A 62 -18.44 4.26 -5.23
N SER A 63 -18.32 3.51 -4.14
CA SER A 63 -19.32 2.50 -3.74
C SER A 63 -20.54 3.10 -3.04
N PHE A 64 -20.37 4.15 -2.23
CA PHE A 64 -21.42 4.63 -1.33
C PHE A 64 -21.83 6.09 -1.59
N PHE A 65 -21.07 6.86 -2.37
CA PHE A 65 -21.29 8.28 -2.57
C PHE A 65 -21.41 8.67 -4.05
N ASN A 66 -21.91 7.76 -4.90
CA ASN A 66 -22.16 7.99 -6.33
C ASN A 66 -20.95 8.60 -7.07
N LYS A 67 -19.74 8.15 -6.75
CA LYS A 67 -18.47 8.65 -7.30
C LYS A 67 -18.25 10.16 -7.03
N LYS A 68 -18.86 10.72 -5.99
CA LYS A 68 -18.56 12.07 -5.55
C LYS A 68 -17.21 12.09 -4.82
N TYR A 69 -16.15 12.30 -5.58
CA TYR A 69 -14.80 12.35 -5.05
C TYR A 69 -14.54 13.66 -4.31
N THR A 70 -13.95 13.57 -3.12
CA THR A 70 -13.57 14.71 -2.29
C THR A 70 -12.26 14.38 -1.57
N GLY A 71 -11.19 15.11 -1.86
CA GLY A 71 -9.89 14.95 -1.22
C GLY A 71 -9.27 13.56 -1.38
N SER A 72 -9.43 12.90 -2.55
CA SER A 72 -8.98 11.53 -2.74
C SER A 72 -8.21 11.25 -4.02
N ASN A 73 -8.25 12.16 -4.98
CA ASN A 73 -7.58 12.04 -6.28
C ASN A 73 -7.24 13.43 -6.86
N PRO A 74 -6.51 13.54 -7.98
CA PRO A 74 -6.14 14.83 -8.57
C PRO A 74 -7.32 15.74 -8.87
N GLN A 75 -8.44 15.18 -9.38
CA GLN A 75 -9.65 15.94 -9.69
C GLN A 75 -10.32 16.54 -8.45
N SER A 76 -10.08 15.98 -7.28
CA SER A 76 -10.58 16.45 -5.99
C SER A 76 -9.52 17.11 -5.11
N GLY A 77 -8.37 17.51 -5.70
CA GLY A 77 -7.34 18.34 -5.08
C GLY A 77 -6.23 17.58 -4.36
N VAL A 78 -6.08 16.27 -4.57
CA VAL A 78 -4.96 15.49 -4.03
C VAL A 78 -3.97 15.16 -5.13
N ILE A 79 -2.81 15.78 -5.09
CA ILE A 79 -1.68 15.52 -6.00
C ILE A 79 -0.48 15.08 -5.15
N CYS A 80 -0.01 13.88 -5.38
CA CYS A 80 1.21 13.37 -4.73
C CYS A 80 2.45 13.96 -5.43
N PRO A 81 3.52 14.26 -4.70
CA PRO A 81 4.77 14.73 -5.29
C PRO A 81 5.46 13.64 -6.09
N ASP A 82 6.29 14.03 -7.06
CA ASP A 82 7.12 13.11 -7.84
C ASP A 82 8.13 12.39 -6.94
N MET A 83 7.96 11.09 -6.77
CA MET A 83 8.78 10.26 -5.90
C MET A 83 10.25 10.19 -6.34
N ALA A 84 10.53 10.34 -7.64
CA ALA A 84 11.89 10.41 -8.14
C ALA A 84 12.63 11.67 -7.61
N LYS A 85 11.94 12.81 -7.55
CA LYS A 85 12.50 14.04 -6.98
C LYS A 85 12.71 13.92 -5.47
N ILE A 86 11.77 13.31 -4.77
CA ILE A 86 11.90 13.03 -3.34
C ILE A 86 13.10 12.11 -3.08
N ALA A 87 13.20 11.00 -3.77
CA ALA A 87 14.33 10.07 -3.67
C ALA A 87 15.66 10.77 -3.93
N GLY A 88 15.73 11.59 -4.99
CA GLY A 88 16.90 12.39 -5.33
C GLY A 88 17.28 13.39 -4.24
N ALA A 89 16.31 14.05 -3.61
CA ALA A 89 16.57 15.00 -2.52
C ALA A 89 17.18 14.32 -1.28
N TYR A 90 16.81 13.07 -1.00
CA TYR A 90 17.39 12.26 0.08
C TYR A 90 18.64 11.46 -0.36
N GLY A 91 18.99 11.47 -1.66
CA GLY A 91 20.10 10.66 -2.18
C GLY A 91 19.81 9.13 -2.14
N ILE A 92 18.55 8.74 -2.18
CA ILE A 92 18.12 7.33 -2.18
C ILE A 92 18.03 6.82 -3.62
N PRO A 93 18.63 5.65 -3.95
CA PRO A 93 18.45 5.03 -5.25
C PRO A 93 16.97 4.80 -5.58
N PHE A 94 16.58 5.11 -6.83
CA PHE A 94 15.20 5.08 -7.27
C PHE A 94 15.06 4.34 -8.60
N VAL A 95 13.98 3.59 -8.75
CA VAL A 95 13.53 3.03 -10.03
C VAL A 95 12.02 3.16 -10.13
N ARG A 96 11.51 3.40 -11.35
CA ARG A 96 10.08 3.41 -11.64
C ARG A 96 9.76 2.33 -12.64
N ILE A 97 8.66 1.61 -12.40
CA ILE A 97 8.16 0.51 -13.26
C ILE A 97 6.79 0.92 -13.80
N HIS A 98 6.66 0.92 -15.11
CA HIS A 98 5.40 1.11 -15.82
C HIS A 98 4.96 -0.18 -16.56
N GLU A 99 5.86 -1.13 -16.67
CA GLU A 99 5.70 -2.35 -17.43
C GLU A 99 5.15 -3.49 -16.58
N GLU A 100 4.62 -4.49 -17.27
CA GLU A 100 4.10 -5.72 -16.68
C GLU A 100 4.97 -6.94 -17.02
N GLY A 101 4.59 -8.09 -16.50
CA GLY A 101 5.15 -9.38 -16.89
C GLY A 101 6.61 -9.56 -16.47
N LYS A 102 7.48 -9.88 -17.44
CA LYS A 102 8.87 -10.22 -17.17
C LYS A 102 9.68 -9.04 -16.66
N VAL A 103 9.50 -7.86 -17.25
CA VAL A 103 10.23 -6.63 -16.87
C VAL A 103 9.93 -6.27 -15.41
N LEU A 104 8.67 -6.29 -15.01
CA LEU A 104 8.26 -6.08 -13.62
C LEU A 104 8.97 -7.05 -12.67
N LYS A 105 8.98 -8.36 -12.99
CA LYS A 105 9.61 -9.39 -12.15
C LYS A 105 11.11 -9.20 -12.03
N ASP A 106 11.78 -8.95 -13.14
CA ASP A 106 13.24 -8.79 -13.19
C ASP A 106 13.66 -7.54 -12.41
N THR A 107 12.98 -6.40 -12.58
CA THR A 107 13.26 -5.16 -11.84
C THR A 107 12.98 -5.32 -10.33
N ILE A 108 11.90 -6.00 -9.93
CA ILE A 108 11.66 -6.31 -8.51
C ILE A 108 12.80 -7.15 -7.95
N ALA A 109 13.29 -8.16 -8.68
CA ALA A 109 14.40 -8.99 -8.24
C ALA A 109 15.70 -8.17 -8.06
N GLU A 110 15.99 -7.24 -8.97
CA GLU A 110 17.12 -6.31 -8.87
C GLU A 110 17.01 -5.39 -7.64
N VAL A 111 15.83 -4.81 -7.41
CA VAL A 111 15.55 -3.99 -6.22
C VAL A 111 15.77 -4.78 -4.95
N LEU A 112 15.26 -6.01 -4.90
CA LEU A 112 15.43 -6.88 -3.74
C LEU A 112 16.89 -7.29 -3.51
N ALA A 113 17.70 -7.43 -4.56
CA ALA A 113 19.11 -7.77 -4.47
C ALA A 113 20.03 -6.58 -4.17
N SER A 114 19.57 -5.34 -4.40
CA SER A 114 20.36 -4.13 -4.20
C SER A 114 20.80 -3.94 -2.74
N PRO A 115 21.92 -3.30 -2.46
CA PRO A 115 22.32 -2.98 -1.09
C PRO A 115 21.52 -1.79 -0.53
N GLY A 116 21.45 -1.67 0.80
CA GLY A 116 20.92 -0.50 1.50
C GLY A 116 19.43 -0.23 1.25
N VAL A 117 19.03 1.00 1.47
CA VAL A 117 17.68 1.50 1.17
C VAL A 117 17.51 1.75 -0.33
N MET A 118 16.34 1.44 -0.87
CA MET A 118 15.99 1.71 -2.27
C MET A 118 14.49 1.94 -2.40
N ILE A 119 14.10 2.88 -3.24
CA ILE A 119 12.69 3.15 -3.57
C ILE A 119 12.40 2.62 -4.98
N CYS A 120 11.36 1.82 -5.08
CA CYS A 120 10.79 1.34 -6.33
C CYS A 120 9.34 1.82 -6.41
N GLU A 121 9.05 2.70 -7.37
CA GLU A 121 7.69 3.13 -7.64
C GLU A 121 7.09 2.25 -8.75
N ILE A 122 5.89 1.75 -8.51
CA ILE A 122 5.15 0.92 -9.47
C ILE A 122 3.89 1.68 -9.85
N THR A 123 3.78 2.06 -11.11
CA THR A 123 2.58 2.70 -11.64
C THR A 123 1.45 1.69 -11.73
N MET A 124 0.34 2.02 -11.11
CA MET A 124 -0.84 1.16 -11.01
C MET A 124 -2.00 1.77 -11.79
N ASP A 125 -2.93 0.93 -12.24
CA ASP A 125 -4.23 1.42 -12.69
C ASP A 125 -4.94 2.12 -11.51
N PRO A 126 -5.29 3.44 -11.62
CA PRO A 126 -5.97 4.17 -10.56
C PRO A 126 -7.34 3.59 -10.18
N GLU A 127 -7.94 2.77 -11.04
CA GLU A 127 -9.20 2.08 -10.79
C GLU A 127 -9.03 0.63 -10.29
N GLN A 128 -7.80 0.14 -10.19
CA GLN A 128 -7.51 -1.22 -9.73
C GLN A 128 -8.03 -1.44 -8.33
N THR A 129 -8.83 -2.47 -8.15
CA THR A 129 -9.39 -2.83 -6.85
C THR A 129 -8.45 -3.79 -6.13
N LEU A 130 -8.22 -3.53 -4.85
CA LEU A 130 -7.45 -4.42 -3.99
C LEU A 130 -8.32 -5.62 -3.54
N PHE A 131 -7.78 -6.82 -3.65
CA PHE A 131 -8.40 -8.05 -3.15
C PHE A 131 -7.39 -8.89 -2.37
N PRO A 132 -7.82 -9.63 -1.31
CA PRO A 132 -9.16 -9.61 -0.71
C PRO A 132 -9.39 -8.30 0.07
N LYS A 133 -10.65 -7.92 0.24
CA LYS A 133 -11.03 -6.70 1.00
C LYS A 133 -12.20 -6.94 1.93
N SER A 134 -12.22 -6.23 3.06
CA SER A 134 -13.42 -6.14 3.89
C SER A 134 -14.55 -5.50 3.07
N ALA A 135 -15.69 -6.16 2.98
CA ALA A 135 -16.87 -5.64 2.30
C ALA A 135 -17.78 -4.98 3.33
N SER A 136 -18.24 -3.76 3.02
CA SER A 136 -19.29 -3.12 3.79
C SER A 136 -20.61 -3.23 3.04
N SER A 137 -21.69 -3.45 3.77
CA SER A 137 -23.05 -3.51 3.25
C SER A 137 -23.95 -2.61 4.08
N MET A 138 -25.09 -2.22 3.52
CA MET A 138 -26.13 -1.52 4.28
C MET A 138 -27.05 -2.55 4.91
N ASP A 139 -27.30 -2.43 6.21
CA ASP A 139 -28.30 -3.22 6.88
C ASP A 139 -29.74 -2.75 6.54
N LYS A 140 -30.73 -3.47 7.07
CA LYS A 140 -32.16 -3.17 6.82
C LYS A 140 -32.58 -1.77 7.33
N ASN A 141 -31.77 -1.15 8.20
CA ASN A 141 -32.03 0.17 8.78
C ASN A 141 -31.21 1.27 8.08
N GLY A 142 -30.52 0.95 6.98
CA GLY A 142 -29.66 1.89 6.26
C GLY A 142 -28.32 2.18 6.97
N LYS A 143 -27.94 1.39 7.97
CA LYS A 143 -26.66 1.52 8.66
C LYS A 143 -25.59 0.72 7.92
N MET A 144 -24.43 1.32 7.74
CA MET A 144 -23.26 0.65 7.16
C MET A 144 -22.69 -0.36 8.17
N VAL A 145 -22.57 -1.62 7.75
CA VAL A 145 -21.99 -2.73 8.52
C VAL A 145 -20.83 -3.33 7.72
N SER A 146 -19.67 -3.44 8.33
CA SER A 146 -18.51 -4.09 7.71
C SER A 146 -18.47 -5.57 8.05
N SER A 147 -18.13 -6.40 7.08
CA SER A 147 -17.84 -7.81 7.35
C SER A 147 -16.61 -7.93 8.23
N PRO A 148 -16.54 -8.95 9.12
CA PRO A 148 -15.34 -9.21 9.89
C PRO A 148 -14.15 -9.52 8.98
N LEU A 149 -12.92 -9.35 9.47
CA LEU A 149 -11.69 -9.54 8.70
C LEU A 149 -11.53 -11.00 8.22
N GLU A 150 -12.12 -11.93 8.93
CA GLU A 150 -12.12 -13.35 8.57
C GLU A 150 -13.01 -13.65 7.36
N ARG A 151 -13.91 -12.72 6.99
CA ARG A 151 -14.84 -12.86 5.88
C ARG A 151 -14.70 -11.73 4.88
N MET A 152 -13.64 -11.77 4.09
CA MET A 152 -13.34 -10.75 3.09
C MET A 152 -13.92 -11.13 1.71
N PHE A 153 -14.21 -10.10 0.90
CA PHE A 153 -14.61 -10.28 -0.51
C PHE A 153 -13.37 -10.53 -1.39
N PRO A 154 -13.40 -11.48 -2.37
CA PRO A 154 -14.52 -12.35 -2.74
C PRO A 154 -14.82 -13.40 -1.66
N PHE A 155 -16.11 -13.58 -1.35
CA PHE A 155 -16.51 -14.48 -0.26
C PHE A 155 -16.27 -15.94 -0.64
N LEU A 156 -15.65 -16.68 0.25
CA LEU A 156 -15.56 -18.13 0.16
C LEU A 156 -16.92 -18.78 0.43
N PRO A 157 -17.19 -19.97 -0.12
CA PRO A 157 -18.30 -20.81 0.32
C PRO A 157 -18.27 -21.03 1.84
N ASP A 158 -19.44 -21.09 2.48
CA ASP A 158 -19.52 -21.15 3.95
C ASP A 158 -18.76 -22.36 4.54
N GLU A 159 -18.74 -23.49 3.86
CA GLU A 159 -17.99 -24.68 4.28
C GLU A 159 -16.47 -24.46 4.27
N GLU A 160 -15.97 -23.74 3.26
CA GLU A 160 -14.55 -23.41 3.13
C GLU A 160 -14.17 -22.30 4.14
N GLN A 161 -15.04 -21.30 4.30
CA GLN A 161 -14.88 -20.26 5.29
C GLN A 161 -14.74 -20.81 6.71
N GLN A 162 -15.57 -21.79 7.09
CA GLN A 162 -15.50 -22.44 8.41
C GLN A 162 -14.16 -23.15 8.65
N LYS A 163 -13.58 -23.77 7.61
CA LYS A 163 -12.26 -24.44 7.72
C LYS A 163 -11.12 -23.45 7.89
N CYS A 164 -11.26 -22.23 7.35
CA CYS A 164 -10.25 -21.18 7.40
C CYS A 164 -10.39 -20.28 8.62
N THR A 165 -11.51 -20.36 9.36
CA THR A 165 -11.74 -19.54 10.55
C THR A 165 -11.01 -20.10 11.76
N TYR A 166 -10.27 -19.26 12.49
CA TYR A 166 -9.51 -19.67 13.66
C TYR A 166 -10.46 -20.20 14.75
N PRO A 167 -10.19 -21.40 15.33
CA PRO A 167 -11.02 -21.92 16.41
C PRO A 167 -10.96 -20.98 17.64
N GLY A 168 -12.02 -20.21 17.88
CA GLY A 168 -12.08 -19.26 19.00
C GLY A 168 -12.55 -17.85 18.63
N SER A 169 -12.65 -17.51 17.35
CA SER A 169 -13.30 -16.27 16.89
C SER A 169 -14.83 -16.46 16.90
N LYS A 170 -15.45 -16.31 18.07
CA LYS A 170 -16.90 -16.14 18.24
C LYS A 170 -17.21 -14.81 18.86
#